data_8a2de80df9240ef4c960e7e7f9017f15
#
_entry.id   8a2de80df9240ef4c960e7e7f9017f15
#
_cell.length_a   1.000
_cell.length_b   1.000
_cell.length_c   1.000
_cell.angle_alpha   90.00
_cell.angle_beta   90.00
_cell.angle_gamma   90.00
#
_symmetry.space_group_name_H-M   'P 1'
#
loop_
_entity.id
_entity.type
_entity.pdbx_description
1 polymer ?
#
loop_
_entity_poly.entity_id
_entity_poly.type
_entity_poly.pdbx_seq_one_letter_code
_entity_poly.pdbx_strand_id
1 'polypeptide(L)'
;MRGLRSVIAVVGAAVCAGALAAPAWALAPSHANITFAAGSTVTETATGVTASAVLVWRQGASDVHGVGCCASDVVDAITGATLVEATPQSSFSFQWASDDARSFRVDSFDARGNYVGSAFTNAPTFVSNVGAPPDADATYAGAWSTQTTASALGGSLHFSTKKGASATFAGNVRTLAWITTVGPTHGSAQIFVDGHQVATVSTHAATVGFRRVKFARAWWGGPNDPVHTIRIVNAGTSGHSRVDVDGFLAVTED
;
A
#
# COMPACT_ATOMS: atom_id res chain seq x y z
N MET A 1 -32.04 19.47 26.30
CA MET A 1 -31.21 20.54 25.66
C MET A 1 -30.30 19.83 24.67
N ARG A 2 -30.58 19.88 23.38
CA ARG A 2 -29.81 19.24 22.31
C ARG A 2 -28.80 20.28 21.80
N GLY A 3 -27.51 20.02 22.01
CA GLY A 3 -26.44 20.87 21.49
C GLY A 3 -26.21 20.59 20.00
N LEU A 4 -26.52 21.56 19.18
CA LEU A 4 -26.19 21.60 17.76
C LEU A 4 -24.67 21.79 17.64
N ARG A 5 -23.95 20.79 17.10
CA ARG A 5 -22.57 20.97 16.67
C ARG A 5 -22.59 21.41 15.22
N SER A 6 -22.23 22.65 14.98
CA SER A 6 -22.03 23.22 13.66
C SER A 6 -20.79 22.58 13.04
N VAL A 7 -20.99 21.85 11.96
CA VAL A 7 -19.91 21.43 11.04
C VAL A 7 -19.69 22.58 10.08
N ILE A 8 -18.51 23.21 10.15
CA ILE A 8 -18.10 24.24 9.17
C ILE A 8 -17.62 23.50 7.94
N ALA A 9 -18.46 23.44 6.91
CA ALA A 9 -18.05 23.01 5.58
C ALA A 9 -17.26 24.14 4.92
N VAL A 10 -15.97 23.92 4.68
CA VAL A 10 -15.17 24.81 3.84
C VAL A 10 -15.47 24.43 2.38
N VAL A 11 -16.42 25.13 1.79
CA VAL A 11 -16.72 25.02 0.36
C VAL A 11 -15.66 25.84 -0.40
N GLY A 12 -14.66 25.16 -0.91
CA GLY A 12 -13.76 25.72 -1.90
C GLY A 12 -14.43 25.69 -3.29
N ALA A 13 -15.09 26.79 -3.65
CA ALA A 13 -15.65 26.95 -4.98
C ALA A 13 -14.53 27.21 -5.99
N ALA A 14 -14.14 26.21 -6.78
CA ALA A 14 -13.38 26.42 -7.99
C ALA A 14 -14.31 26.96 -9.08
N VAL A 15 -14.21 28.24 -9.37
CA VAL A 15 -14.93 28.89 -10.47
C VAL A 15 -14.26 28.48 -11.77
N CYS A 16 -14.81 27.52 -12.50
CA CYS A 16 -14.44 27.22 -13.88
C CYS A 16 -15.24 28.15 -14.81
N ALA A 17 -14.55 29.07 -15.50
CA ALA A 17 -15.11 29.91 -16.53
C ALA A 17 -15.59 29.07 -17.73
N GLY A 18 -16.82 29.32 -18.17
CA GLY A 18 -17.52 28.52 -19.14
C GLY A 18 -16.91 28.51 -20.55
N ALA A 19 -16.79 27.34 -21.09
CA ALA A 19 -16.87 27.03 -22.50
C ALA A 19 -17.95 25.95 -22.66
N LEU A 20 -18.89 26.15 -23.56
CA LEU A 20 -19.90 25.17 -23.94
C LEU A 20 -19.20 24.00 -24.67
N ALA A 21 -18.65 23.07 -23.91
CA ALA A 21 -18.14 21.81 -24.42
C ALA A 21 -19.26 20.77 -24.39
N ALA A 22 -19.30 19.93 -25.42
CA ALA A 22 -20.12 18.73 -25.49
C ALA A 22 -19.98 17.90 -24.21
N PRO A 23 -21.00 17.10 -23.82
CA PRO A 23 -20.96 16.34 -22.57
C PRO A 23 -19.73 15.42 -22.58
N ALA A 24 -18.75 15.79 -21.77
CA ALA A 24 -17.64 14.91 -21.48
C ALA A 24 -18.19 13.71 -20.71
N TRP A 25 -18.08 12.54 -21.29
CA TRP A 25 -18.40 11.29 -20.62
C TRP A 25 -17.26 11.03 -19.61
N ALA A 26 -17.45 11.47 -18.38
CA ALA A 26 -16.61 11.00 -17.30
C ALA A 26 -16.80 9.48 -17.21
N LEU A 27 -15.75 8.71 -17.35
CA LEU A 27 -15.81 7.26 -17.21
C LEU A 27 -15.79 6.92 -15.72
N ALA A 28 -16.59 5.93 -15.33
CA ALA A 28 -16.54 5.37 -13.98
C ALA A 28 -15.12 5.00 -13.59
N PRO A 29 -14.76 5.10 -12.33
CA PRO A 29 -13.46 4.61 -11.84
C PRO A 29 -13.38 3.12 -12.17
N SER A 30 -12.29 2.70 -12.81
CA SER A 30 -12.22 1.34 -13.34
C SER A 30 -11.73 0.33 -12.30
N HIS A 31 -10.97 0.79 -11.29
CA HIS A 31 -10.33 -0.07 -10.32
C HIS A 31 -10.07 0.68 -9.02
N ALA A 32 -10.25 0.00 -7.91
CA ALA A 32 -9.75 0.40 -6.59
C ALA A 32 -8.87 -0.73 -6.03
N ASN A 33 -7.81 -0.37 -5.33
CA ASN A 33 -6.90 -1.34 -4.71
C ASN A 33 -6.34 -0.75 -3.42
N ILE A 34 -5.83 -1.61 -2.54
CA ILE A 34 -5.18 -1.19 -1.30
C ILE A 34 -3.69 -1.51 -1.40
N THR A 35 -2.85 -0.56 -1.01
CA THR A 35 -1.41 -0.74 -0.87
C THR A 35 -0.96 -0.31 0.54
N PHE A 36 0.32 -0.53 0.88
CA PHE A 36 0.88 -0.10 2.17
C PHE A 36 1.73 1.16 1.98
N ALA A 37 1.66 2.06 2.98
CA ALA A 37 2.40 3.31 2.94
C ALA A 37 3.90 3.07 3.15
N ALA A 38 4.72 3.33 2.12
CA ALA A 38 6.17 3.24 2.23
C ALA A 38 6.71 4.25 3.27
N GLY A 39 7.66 3.81 4.10
CA GLY A 39 8.23 4.59 5.21
C GLY A 39 7.46 4.46 6.53
N SER A 40 6.23 3.91 6.52
CA SER A 40 5.47 3.66 7.74
C SER A 40 6.09 2.57 8.61
N THR A 41 5.64 2.52 9.86
CA THR A 41 6.00 1.47 10.82
C THR A 41 4.82 0.51 10.96
N VAL A 42 5.12 -0.78 10.95
CA VAL A 42 4.15 -1.83 11.29
C VAL A 42 4.16 -2.03 12.79
N THR A 43 2.99 -2.07 13.40
CA THR A 43 2.82 -2.32 14.84
C THR A 43 2.28 -3.72 15.03
N GLU A 44 2.96 -4.51 15.86
CA GLU A 44 2.49 -5.83 16.27
C GLU A 44 1.40 -5.70 17.34
N THR A 45 0.36 -6.50 17.23
CA THR A 45 -0.76 -6.59 18.18
C THR A 45 -0.81 -8.00 18.79
N ALA A 46 -1.72 -8.23 19.70
CA ALA A 46 -1.87 -9.57 20.31
C ALA A 46 -2.34 -10.63 19.30
N THR A 47 -3.02 -10.25 18.23
CA THR A 47 -3.66 -11.12 17.24
C THR A 47 -3.10 -11.01 15.84
N GLY A 48 -2.19 -10.06 15.59
CA GLY A 48 -1.63 -9.82 14.28
C GLY A 48 -0.82 -8.54 14.20
N VAL A 49 -1.03 -7.74 13.16
CA VAL A 49 -0.34 -6.46 12.97
C VAL A 49 -1.31 -5.36 12.55
N THR A 50 -0.92 -4.11 12.82
CA THR A 50 -1.53 -2.92 12.24
C THR A 50 -0.52 -2.22 11.34
N ALA A 51 -0.93 -1.84 10.14
CA ALA A 51 -0.13 -1.15 9.17
C ALA A 51 -0.87 0.08 8.61
N SER A 52 -0.11 1.09 8.21
CA SER A 52 -0.66 2.21 7.43
C SER A 52 -0.91 1.75 6.00
N ALA A 53 -2.17 1.74 5.60
CA ALA A 53 -2.62 1.36 4.28
C ALA A 53 -3.11 2.57 3.49
N VAL A 54 -3.11 2.45 2.17
CA VAL A 54 -3.57 3.48 1.25
C VAL A 54 -4.50 2.82 0.24
N LEU A 55 -5.77 3.19 0.27
CA LEU A 55 -6.68 2.93 -0.82
C LEU A 55 -6.26 3.83 -2.00
N VAL A 56 -6.07 3.24 -3.15
CA VAL A 56 -5.76 3.92 -4.41
C VAL A 56 -6.78 3.54 -5.46
N TRP A 57 -7.16 4.48 -6.32
CA TRP A 57 -8.07 4.19 -7.44
C TRP A 57 -7.63 4.92 -8.69
N ARG A 58 -8.03 4.40 -9.83
CA ARG A 58 -7.91 5.09 -11.11
C ARG A 58 -9.22 5.82 -11.34
N GLN A 59 -9.15 7.13 -11.35
CA GLN A 59 -10.24 7.93 -11.89
C GLN A 59 -10.41 7.54 -13.36
N GLY A 60 -11.65 7.46 -13.82
CA GLY A 60 -11.96 7.23 -15.23
C GLY A 60 -11.23 8.26 -16.10
N ALA A 61 -10.96 7.94 -17.35
CA ALA A 61 -10.26 8.85 -18.25
C ALA A 61 -10.94 10.22 -18.20
N SER A 62 -10.15 11.25 -17.93
CA SER A 62 -10.57 12.63 -18.16
C SER A 62 -11.07 12.75 -19.61
N ASP A 63 -12.01 13.64 -19.83
CA ASP A 63 -12.42 13.99 -21.17
C ASP A 63 -11.19 14.28 -22.07
N VAL A 64 -11.38 14.27 -23.37
CA VAL A 64 -10.36 14.54 -24.39
C VAL A 64 -9.61 15.87 -24.22
N HIS A 65 -9.89 16.64 -23.18
CA HIS A 65 -9.34 17.98 -22.93
C HIS A 65 -8.43 18.04 -21.71
N GLY A 66 -8.21 16.92 -20.98
CA GLY A 66 -7.24 16.82 -19.89
C GLY A 66 -7.56 17.66 -18.66
N VAL A 67 -8.76 18.18 -18.54
CA VAL A 67 -9.19 18.93 -17.35
C VAL A 67 -9.64 17.91 -16.31
N GLY A 68 -8.82 17.68 -15.32
CA GLY A 68 -9.14 16.84 -14.17
C GLY A 68 -10.38 17.39 -13.45
N CYS A 69 -11.50 16.73 -13.66
CA CYS A 69 -12.78 17.24 -13.20
C CYS A 69 -13.57 16.17 -12.44
N CYS A 70 -12.93 15.36 -11.60
CA CYS A 70 -13.74 14.38 -10.90
C CYS A 70 -13.46 14.43 -9.40
N ALA A 71 -14.50 14.64 -8.65
CA ALA A 71 -14.52 14.38 -7.23
C ALA A 71 -14.89 12.92 -7.01
N SER A 72 -14.40 12.35 -5.91
CA SER A 72 -14.76 11.00 -5.49
C SER A 72 -15.18 11.01 -4.02
N ASP A 73 -16.18 10.21 -3.69
CA ASP A 73 -16.50 9.84 -2.32
C ASP A 73 -15.87 8.49 -2.02
N VAL A 74 -15.27 8.36 -0.85
CA VAL A 74 -14.81 7.08 -0.33
C VAL A 74 -15.81 6.59 0.71
N VAL A 75 -16.38 5.44 0.47
CA VAL A 75 -17.41 4.83 1.31
C VAL A 75 -16.88 3.52 1.87
N ASP A 76 -17.04 3.30 3.16
CA ASP A 76 -16.87 1.98 3.76
C ASP A 76 -18.01 1.09 3.25
N ALA A 77 -17.68 0.08 2.45
CA ALA A 77 -18.68 -0.75 1.79
C ALA A 77 -19.36 -1.75 2.74
N ILE A 78 -18.81 -1.97 3.93
CA ILE A 78 -19.40 -2.84 4.95
C ILE A 78 -20.45 -2.09 5.76
N THR A 79 -20.14 -0.85 6.17
CA THR A 79 -21.03 -0.06 7.03
C THR A 79 -21.90 0.92 6.26
N GLY A 80 -21.55 1.24 5.02
CA GLY A 80 -22.18 2.27 4.21
C GLY A 80 -21.81 3.70 4.61
N ALA A 81 -20.86 3.88 5.54
CA ALA A 81 -20.45 5.19 5.99
C ALA A 81 -19.54 5.88 4.97
N THR A 82 -19.83 7.14 4.64
CA THR A 82 -18.92 7.97 3.83
C THR A 82 -17.76 8.43 4.70
N LEU A 83 -16.55 8.07 4.28
CA LEU A 83 -15.30 8.38 4.98
C LEU A 83 -14.67 9.68 4.49
N VAL A 84 -14.80 9.96 3.19
CA VAL A 84 -14.34 11.20 2.54
C VAL A 84 -15.36 11.59 1.49
N GLU A 85 -15.73 12.86 1.44
CA GLU A 85 -16.64 13.45 0.47
C GLU A 85 -15.89 14.34 -0.52
N ALA A 86 -16.29 14.28 -1.78
CA ALA A 86 -15.89 15.17 -2.86
C ALA A 86 -14.37 15.41 -2.97
N THR A 87 -13.56 14.38 -2.75
CA THR A 87 -12.11 14.51 -2.84
C THR A 87 -11.65 14.53 -4.30
N PRO A 88 -10.78 15.47 -4.70
CA PRO A 88 -10.13 15.45 -6.01
C PRO A 88 -8.93 14.47 -6.07
N GLN A 89 -8.57 13.87 -4.94
CA GLN A 89 -7.45 12.94 -4.84
C GLN A 89 -7.86 11.57 -5.36
N SER A 90 -6.88 10.75 -5.71
CA SER A 90 -7.02 9.35 -6.11
C SER A 90 -6.47 8.38 -5.07
N SER A 91 -6.40 8.83 -3.81
CA SER A 91 -5.93 8.02 -2.69
C SER A 91 -6.53 8.46 -1.36
N PHE A 92 -6.68 7.48 -0.45
CA PHE A 92 -7.16 7.68 0.92
C PHE A 92 -6.32 6.80 1.87
N SER A 93 -5.74 7.41 2.92
CA SER A 93 -4.88 6.71 3.88
C SER A 93 -5.67 6.33 5.13
N PHE A 94 -5.42 5.11 5.64
CA PHE A 94 -6.08 4.59 6.84
C PHE A 94 -5.16 3.61 7.59
N GLN A 95 -5.52 3.30 8.83
CA GLN A 95 -4.88 2.22 9.58
C GLN A 95 -5.66 0.93 9.36
N TRP A 96 -4.95 -0.16 9.08
CA TRP A 96 -5.55 -1.46 8.84
C TRP A 96 -4.91 -2.52 9.75
N ALA A 97 -5.73 -3.19 10.52
CA ALA A 97 -5.33 -4.34 11.30
C ALA A 97 -5.55 -5.63 10.49
N SER A 98 -4.66 -6.61 10.63
CA SER A 98 -4.73 -7.86 9.86
C SER A 98 -5.94 -8.74 10.20
N ASP A 99 -6.61 -8.48 11.32
CA ASP A 99 -7.84 -9.16 11.77
C ASP A 99 -9.11 -8.35 11.50
N ASP A 100 -8.99 -7.19 10.83
CA ASP A 100 -10.09 -6.26 10.57
C ASP A 100 -10.51 -6.34 9.09
N ALA A 101 -11.75 -6.76 8.85
CA ALA A 101 -12.29 -6.79 7.50
C ALA A 101 -12.49 -5.36 6.98
N ARG A 102 -11.98 -5.06 5.79
CA ARG A 102 -12.14 -3.78 5.12
C ARG A 102 -12.62 -4.00 3.69
N SER A 103 -13.59 -3.24 3.28
CA SER A 103 -14.01 -3.14 1.90
C SER A 103 -14.41 -1.69 1.60
N PHE A 104 -14.03 -1.21 0.44
CA PHE A 104 -14.29 0.18 0.06
C PHE A 104 -15.03 0.24 -1.26
N ARG A 105 -15.90 1.23 -1.36
CA ARG A 105 -16.51 1.70 -2.60
C ARG A 105 -16.02 3.12 -2.85
N VAL A 106 -15.59 3.41 -4.05
CA VAL A 106 -15.22 4.74 -4.51
C VAL A 106 -16.25 5.19 -5.52
N ASP A 107 -17.09 6.13 -5.15
CA ASP A 107 -18.10 6.74 -6.01
C ASP A 107 -17.51 7.96 -6.69
N SER A 108 -17.59 8.08 -7.99
CA SER A 108 -17.05 9.21 -8.75
C SER A 108 -18.15 10.08 -9.35
N PHE A 109 -17.88 11.37 -9.40
CA PHE A 109 -18.79 12.41 -9.85
C PHE A 109 -18.11 13.28 -10.93
N ASP A 110 -18.87 13.73 -11.91
CA ASP A 110 -18.40 14.69 -12.91
C ASP A 110 -18.24 16.11 -12.31
N ALA A 111 -17.75 17.05 -13.13
CA ALA A 111 -17.57 18.46 -12.72
C ALA A 111 -18.88 19.17 -12.34
N ARG A 112 -20.03 18.59 -12.68
CA ARG A 112 -21.35 19.12 -12.34
C ARG A 112 -21.95 18.45 -11.10
N GLY A 113 -21.22 17.50 -10.49
CA GLY A 113 -21.69 16.73 -9.35
C GLY A 113 -22.61 15.56 -9.70
N ASN A 114 -22.71 15.18 -10.97
CA ASN A 114 -23.50 13.99 -11.34
C ASN A 114 -22.68 12.73 -11.07
N TYR A 115 -23.31 11.72 -10.49
CA TYR A 115 -22.73 10.40 -10.29
C TYR A 115 -22.38 9.74 -11.63
N VAL A 116 -21.17 9.21 -11.74
CA VAL A 116 -20.62 8.60 -12.96
C VAL A 116 -20.49 7.09 -12.83
N GLY A 117 -20.12 6.62 -11.64
CA GLY A 117 -19.96 5.20 -11.37
C GLY A 117 -19.10 4.93 -10.14
N SER A 118 -18.96 3.65 -9.79
CA SER A 118 -18.20 3.21 -8.62
C SER A 118 -17.13 2.20 -9.00
N ALA A 119 -16.03 2.22 -8.24
CA ALA A 119 -15.06 1.12 -8.14
C ALA A 119 -15.12 0.52 -6.74
N PHE A 120 -14.81 -0.77 -6.64
CA PHE A 120 -14.83 -1.51 -5.39
C PHE A 120 -13.48 -2.15 -5.14
N THR A 121 -13.13 -2.33 -3.86
CA THR A 121 -12.16 -3.34 -3.44
C THR A 121 -12.96 -4.61 -3.11
N ASN A 122 -12.69 -5.70 -3.79
CA ASN A 122 -13.43 -6.94 -3.64
C ASN A 122 -12.98 -7.67 -2.37
N ALA A 123 -13.59 -7.35 -1.23
CA ALA A 123 -13.36 -7.99 0.08
C ALA A 123 -11.88 -8.38 0.32
N PRO A 124 -10.95 -7.42 0.29
CA PRO A 124 -9.53 -7.73 0.42
C PRO A 124 -9.22 -8.28 1.81
N THR A 125 -8.45 -9.33 1.87
CA THR A 125 -7.94 -9.92 3.12
C THR A 125 -6.49 -9.46 3.34
N PHE A 126 -6.24 -8.87 4.48
CA PHE A 126 -4.90 -8.49 4.91
C PHE A 126 -4.23 -9.70 5.57
N VAL A 127 -3.23 -10.24 4.92
CA VAL A 127 -2.43 -11.36 5.41
C VAL A 127 -1.10 -10.83 5.93
N SER A 128 -0.80 -11.16 7.18
CA SER A 128 0.51 -10.94 7.77
C SER A 128 1.02 -12.27 8.30
N ASN A 129 2.24 -12.63 7.97
CA ASN A 129 2.88 -13.85 8.48
C ASN A 129 3.36 -13.67 9.93
N VAL A 130 2.52 -13.07 10.79
CA VAL A 130 2.84 -12.89 12.21
C VAL A 130 2.41 -14.14 12.97
N GLY A 131 3.38 -14.81 13.62
CA GLY A 131 3.11 -16.02 14.43
C GLY A 131 3.81 -17.30 13.95
N ALA A 132 4.26 -17.35 12.71
CA ALA A 132 5.43 -18.09 12.23
C ALA A 132 6.56 -17.08 12.03
N PRO A 133 7.82 -17.44 11.79
CA PRO A 133 8.80 -16.44 11.36
C PRO A 133 8.16 -15.60 10.25
N PRO A 134 8.09 -14.23 10.38
CA PRO A 134 7.28 -13.38 9.49
C PRO A 134 7.72 -13.42 8.03
N ASP A 135 8.74 -14.18 7.74
CA ASP A 135 9.34 -14.47 6.45
C ASP A 135 9.38 -15.98 6.11
N ALA A 136 8.56 -16.79 6.81
CA ALA A 136 8.54 -18.26 6.63
C ALA A 136 8.25 -18.69 5.19
N ASP A 137 7.52 -17.87 4.41
CA ASP A 137 7.23 -18.14 3.01
C ASP A 137 8.30 -17.56 2.05
N ALA A 138 9.34 -16.92 2.59
CA ALA A 138 10.44 -16.43 1.79
C ALA A 138 11.52 -17.52 1.58
N THR A 139 12.01 -17.60 0.36
CA THR A 139 13.19 -18.43 0.04
C THR A 139 14.44 -17.57 0.03
N TYR A 140 15.48 -18.05 0.70
CA TYR A 140 16.76 -17.35 0.85
C TYR A 140 17.83 -17.97 -0.01
N ALA A 141 18.59 -17.15 -0.75
CA ALA A 141 19.76 -17.58 -1.51
C ALA A 141 21.00 -16.74 -1.10
N GLY A 142 22.14 -17.38 -0.98
CA GLY A 142 23.37 -16.79 -0.45
C GLY A 142 23.46 -16.86 1.07
N ALA A 143 24.34 -16.04 1.67
CA ALA A 143 24.59 -16.09 3.11
C ALA A 143 23.64 -15.15 3.85
N TRP A 144 22.74 -15.73 4.61
CA TRP A 144 21.83 -15.05 5.53
C TRP A 144 22.06 -15.54 6.97
N SER A 145 21.77 -14.69 7.93
CA SER A 145 21.80 -15.00 9.36
C SER A 145 20.50 -14.55 10.00
N THR A 146 20.09 -15.24 11.06
CA THR A 146 18.92 -14.86 11.87
C THR A 146 19.37 -14.01 13.05
N GLN A 147 18.63 -12.95 13.34
CA GLN A 147 18.76 -12.14 14.55
C GLN A 147 17.46 -12.21 15.35
N THR A 148 17.54 -12.69 16.60
CA THR A 148 16.42 -12.66 17.53
C THR A 148 16.40 -11.31 18.26
N THR A 149 15.28 -10.62 18.22
CA THR A 149 15.04 -9.37 18.94
C THR A 149 13.55 -9.09 19.05
N ALA A 150 13.10 -8.69 20.22
CA ALA A 150 11.70 -8.31 20.46
C ALA A 150 11.22 -7.09 19.61
N SER A 151 12.16 -6.35 19.01
CA SER A 151 11.84 -5.24 18.14
C SER A 151 11.48 -5.66 16.71
N ALA A 152 11.83 -6.89 16.30
CA ALA A 152 11.43 -7.46 15.01
C ALA A 152 10.00 -8.02 15.07
N LEU A 153 9.35 -8.17 13.93
CA LEU A 153 8.07 -8.87 13.83
C LEU A 153 8.24 -10.34 14.24
N GLY A 154 7.36 -10.85 15.08
CA GLY A 154 7.46 -12.21 15.58
C GLY A 154 8.74 -12.52 16.35
N GLY A 155 9.50 -11.51 16.80
CA GLY A 155 10.69 -11.66 17.64
C GLY A 155 11.98 -12.02 16.90
N SER A 156 12.00 -12.12 15.56
CA SER A 156 13.20 -12.42 14.79
C SER A 156 13.15 -11.85 13.38
N LEU A 157 14.33 -11.66 12.78
CA LEU A 157 14.47 -11.24 11.39
C LEU A 157 15.67 -11.96 10.73
N HIS A 158 15.68 -12.00 9.41
CA HIS A 158 16.85 -12.44 8.65
C HIS A 158 17.64 -11.24 8.12
N PHE A 159 18.96 -11.35 8.11
CA PHE A 159 19.81 -10.31 7.55
C PHE A 159 20.97 -10.89 6.75
N SER A 160 21.47 -10.10 5.81
CA SER A 160 22.69 -10.42 5.07
C SER A 160 23.56 -9.18 4.93
N THR A 161 24.88 -9.39 5.00
CA THR A 161 25.91 -8.39 4.67
C THR A 161 26.62 -8.72 3.36
N LYS A 162 26.17 -9.76 2.66
CA LYS A 162 26.83 -10.25 1.44
C LYS A 162 26.12 -9.71 0.21
N LYS A 163 26.89 -9.00 -0.64
CA LYS A 163 26.41 -8.56 -1.96
C LYS A 163 25.84 -9.73 -2.75
N GLY A 164 24.67 -9.56 -3.35
CA GLY A 164 23.98 -10.55 -4.16
C GLY A 164 23.18 -11.58 -3.38
N ALA A 165 23.28 -11.62 -2.04
CA ALA A 165 22.36 -12.43 -1.24
C ALA A 165 20.92 -11.94 -1.46
N SER A 166 19.97 -12.88 -1.63
CA SER A 166 18.59 -12.53 -1.96
C SER A 166 17.58 -13.28 -1.13
N ALA A 167 16.45 -12.62 -0.87
CA ALA A 167 15.23 -13.20 -0.32
C ALA A 167 14.11 -13.04 -1.35
N THR A 168 13.35 -14.09 -1.60
CA THR A 168 12.26 -14.10 -2.58
C THR A 168 10.99 -14.58 -1.91
N PHE A 169 9.93 -13.78 -2.03
CA PHE A 169 8.56 -14.14 -1.69
C PHE A 169 7.76 -14.32 -2.99
N ALA A 170 6.86 -15.30 -3.00
CA ALA A 170 5.94 -15.55 -4.11
C ALA A 170 4.54 -15.84 -3.58
N GLY A 171 3.52 -15.27 -4.20
CA GLY A 171 2.13 -15.48 -3.77
C GLY A 171 1.11 -14.98 -4.77
N ASN A 172 -0.10 -15.52 -4.68
CA ASN A 172 -1.25 -14.95 -5.38
C ASN A 172 -1.78 -13.78 -4.55
N VAL A 173 -1.29 -12.58 -4.85
CA VAL A 173 -1.51 -11.38 -4.04
C VAL A 173 -1.87 -10.18 -4.90
N ARG A 174 -2.71 -9.30 -4.36
CA ARG A 174 -3.04 -8.00 -4.93
C ARG A 174 -2.09 -6.91 -4.52
N THR A 175 -1.50 -7.07 -3.37
CA THR A 175 -0.50 -6.14 -2.85
C THR A 175 0.52 -6.92 -2.04
N LEU A 176 1.76 -6.53 -2.19
CA LEU A 176 2.87 -7.05 -1.41
C LEU A 176 3.73 -5.90 -0.91
N ALA A 177 4.14 -5.97 0.36
CA ALA A 177 5.07 -5.02 0.95
C ALA A 177 6.22 -5.74 1.65
N TRP A 178 7.43 -5.19 1.52
CA TRP A 178 8.62 -5.62 2.24
C TRP A 178 8.81 -4.79 3.49
N ILE A 179 8.95 -5.48 4.62
CA ILE A 179 9.26 -4.93 5.94
C ILE A 179 10.71 -5.22 6.27
N THR A 180 11.39 -4.21 6.80
CA THR A 180 12.82 -4.29 7.13
C THR A 180 13.17 -3.42 8.33
N THR A 181 14.41 -3.57 8.82
CA THR A 181 15.06 -2.63 9.73
C THR A 181 15.84 -1.61 8.91
N VAL A 182 15.87 -0.38 9.37
CA VAL A 182 16.75 0.68 8.88
C VAL A 182 17.78 1.04 9.96
N GLY A 183 18.94 1.55 9.55
CA GLY A 183 19.96 1.96 10.54
C GLY A 183 21.30 2.36 9.94
N PRO A 184 22.27 2.75 10.79
CA PRO A 184 23.56 3.28 10.33
C PRO A 184 24.43 2.28 9.56
N THR A 185 24.28 0.98 9.83
CA THR A 185 25.03 -0.09 9.15
C THR A 185 24.32 -0.65 7.92
N HIS A 186 23.06 -0.22 7.69
CA HIS A 186 22.24 -0.71 6.61
C HIS A 186 22.56 0.01 5.29
N GLY A 187 22.48 -0.74 4.20
CA GLY A 187 22.80 -0.27 2.85
C GLY A 187 21.58 -0.20 1.95
N SER A 188 21.77 -0.57 0.70
CA SER A 188 20.72 -0.58 -0.31
C SER A 188 20.38 -1.99 -0.75
N ALA A 189 19.11 -2.19 -1.10
CA ALA A 189 18.61 -3.39 -1.72
C ALA A 189 18.06 -3.08 -3.12
N GLN A 190 18.33 -3.97 -4.09
CA GLN A 190 17.67 -3.96 -5.38
C GLN A 190 16.40 -4.78 -5.26
N ILE A 191 15.31 -4.24 -5.75
CA ILE A 191 13.98 -4.85 -5.71
C ILE A 191 13.62 -5.33 -7.11
N PHE A 192 13.32 -6.60 -7.22
CA PHE A 192 12.81 -7.21 -8.45
C PHE A 192 11.37 -7.64 -8.23
N VAL A 193 10.51 -7.33 -9.18
CA VAL A 193 9.12 -7.78 -9.23
C VAL A 193 8.95 -8.58 -10.53
N ASP A 194 8.48 -9.81 -10.43
CA ASP A 194 8.27 -10.71 -11.56
C ASP A 194 9.49 -10.81 -12.49
N GLY A 195 10.68 -10.91 -11.87
CA GLY A 195 11.97 -10.99 -12.55
C GLY A 195 12.57 -9.68 -13.02
N HIS A 196 11.84 -8.56 -13.01
CA HIS A 196 12.32 -7.26 -13.48
C HIS A 196 12.73 -6.36 -12.31
N GLN A 197 13.90 -5.73 -12.41
CA GLN A 197 14.30 -4.74 -11.40
C GLN A 197 13.42 -3.49 -11.51
N VAL A 198 12.72 -3.17 -10.42
CA VAL A 198 11.77 -2.03 -10.37
C VAL A 198 12.27 -0.90 -9.50
N ALA A 199 13.16 -1.16 -8.54
CA ALA A 199 13.67 -0.14 -7.63
C ALA A 199 15.05 -0.51 -7.06
N THR A 200 15.74 0.51 -6.54
CA THR A 200 16.83 0.36 -5.56
C THR A 200 16.44 1.18 -4.34
N VAL A 201 16.34 0.52 -3.20
CA VAL A 201 15.82 1.10 -1.96
C VAL A 201 16.93 1.18 -0.93
N SER A 202 17.17 2.36 -0.37
CA SER A 202 18.09 2.52 0.76
C SER A 202 17.39 2.18 2.07
N THR A 203 18.04 1.34 2.89
CA THR A 203 17.67 1.07 4.28
C THR A 203 18.62 1.77 5.26
N HIS A 204 19.55 2.59 4.75
CA HIS A 204 20.38 3.44 5.60
C HIS A 204 19.56 4.51 6.30
N ALA A 205 19.83 4.71 7.59
CA ALA A 205 19.27 5.78 8.41
C ALA A 205 20.26 6.12 9.53
N ALA A 206 20.21 7.35 10.05
CA ALA A 206 21.07 7.77 11.16
C ALA A 206 20.79 7.01 12.47
N THR A 207 19.56 6.57 12.66
CA THR A 207 19.10 5.81 13.83
C THR A 207 18.47 4.49 13.41
N VAL A 208 18.54 3.50 14.30
CA VAL A 208 17.88 2.20 14.07
C VAL A 208 16.36 2.38 14.15
N GLY A 209 15.65 1.84 13.16
CA GLY A 209 14.19 1.79 13.13
C GLY A 209 13.74 0.42 12.63
N PHE A 210 13.04 -0.32 13.47
CA PHE A 210 12.49 -1.63 13.15
C PHE A 210 11.14 -1.53 12.44
N ARG A 211 10.71 -2.62 11.82
CA ARG A 211 9.36 -2.83 11.29
C ARG A 211 8.96 -1.77 10.25
N ARG A 212 9.90 -1.34 9.40
CA ARG A 212 9.69 -0.29 8.40
C ARG A 212 9.23 -0.88 7.07
N VAL A 213 8.09 -0.43 6.56
CA VAL A 213 7.70 -0.71 5.18
C VAL A 213 8.61 0.09 4.25
N LYS A 214 9.46 -0.58 3.49
CA LYS A 214 10.42 0.11 2.59
C LYS A 214 10.08 -0.04 1.12
N PHE A 215 9.24 -0.99 0.78
CA PHE A 215 8.70 -1.16 -0.56
C PHE A 215 7.31 -1.74 -0.47
N ALA A 216 6.40 -1.25 -1.31
CA ALA A 216 5.08 -1.82 -1.52
C ALA A 216 4.72 -1.76 -3.01
N ARG A 217 4.03 -2.78 -3.49
CA ARG A 217 3.53 -2.87 -4.86
C ARG A 217 2.11 -3.39 -4.84
N ALA A 218 1.22 -2.71 -5.55
CA ALA A 218 -0.13 -3.16 -5.84
C ALA A 218 -0.25 -3.51 -7.32
N TRP A 219 -1.05 -4.52 -7.64
CA TRP A 219 -1.37 -4.96 -9.00
C TRP A 219 -2.86 -4.72 -9.29
N TRP A 220 -3.15 -4.29 -10.51
CA TRP A 220 -4.49 -3.91 -10.96
C TRP A 220 -5.17 -5.04 -11.74
N GLY A 221 -5.04 -6.27 -11.32
CA GLY A 221 -5.59 -7.41 -12.03
C GLY A 221 -6.97 -7.88 -11.54
N GLY A 222 -7.50 -8.96 -12.11
CA GLY A 222 -8.73 -9.65 -11.74
C GLY A 222 -8.50 -10.85 -10.82
N PRO A 223 -9.55 -11.56 -10.39
CA PRO A 223 -9.46 -12.69 -9.45
C PRO A 223 -8.60 -13.88 -9.96
N ASN A 224 -8.18 -13.86 -11.21
CA ASN A 224 -7.32 -14.86 -11.84
C ASN A 224 -5.88 -14.36 -12.07
N ASP A 225 -5.41 -13.40 -11.28
CA ASP A 225 -4.06 -12.89 -11.42
C ASP A 225 -3.01 -13.98 -11.21
N PRO A 226 -1.91 -13.93 -11.96
CA PRO A 226 -0.80 -14.85 -11.77
C PRO A 226 -0.15 -14.65 -10.40
N VAL A 227 0.58 -15.67 -9.97
CA VAL A 227 1.46 -15.56 -8.81
C VAL A 227 2.49 -14.46 -9.07
N HIS A 228 2.55 -13.47 -8.18
CA HIS A 228 3.55 -12.42 -8.22
C HIS A 228 4.74 -12.77 -7.34
N THR A 229 5.92 -12.33 -7.77
CA THR A 229 7.16 -12.51 -7.02
C THR A 229 7.79 -11.17 -6.67
N ILE A 230 8.28 -11.05 -5.43
CA ILE A 230 9.20 -9.98 -5.04
C ILE A 230 10.51 -10.60 -4.61
N ARG A 231 11.61 -10.12 -5.15
CA ARG A 231 12.96 -10.53 -4.76
C ARG A 231 13.76 -9.32 -4.29
N ILE A 232 14.25 -9.41 -3.07
CA ILE A 232 15.09 -8.42 -2.40
C ILE A 232 16.54 -8.88 -2.54
N VAL A 233 17.40 -8.09 -3.18
CA VAL A 233 18.81 -8.45 -3.41
C VAL A 233 19.70 -7.42 -2.71
N ASN A 234 20.60 -7.87 -1.85
CA ASN A 234 21.58 -7.01 -1.20
C ASN A 234 22.53 -6.41 -2.25
N ALA A 235 22.53 -5.09 -2.40
CA ALA A 235 23.36 -4.38 -3.38
C ALA A 235 24.85 -4.34 -2.98
N GLY A 236 25.19 -4.62 -1.71
CA GLY A 236 26.56 -4.59 -1.21
C GLY A 236 27.13 -3.19 -1.10
N THR A 237 26.37 -2.24 -0.57
CA THR A 237 26.80 -0.86 -0.37
C THR A 237 28.06 -0.80 0.51
N SER A 238 29.13 -0.16 0.02
CA SER A 238 30.40 -0.02 0.75
C SER A 238 30.21 0.71 2.08
N GLY A 239 30.74 0.16 3.15
CA GLY A 239 30.60 0.70 4.52
C GLY A 239 29.23 0.46 5.17
N HIS A 240 28.22 0.09 4.40
CA HIS A 240 26.82 -0.08 4.84
C HIS A 240 26.21 -1.31 4.15
N SER A 241 26.75 -2.48 4.43
CA SER A 241 26.43 -3.68 3.64
C SER A 241 25.22 -4.47 4.14
N ARG A 242 24.63 -4.10 5.28
CA ARG A 242 23.54 -4.87 5.88
C ARG A 242 22.18 -4.59 5.17
N VAL A 243 21.46 -5.66 4.87
CA VAL A 243 20.05 -5.63 4.44
C VAL A 243 19.31 -6.66 5.25
N ASP A 244 18.16 -6.27 5.80
CA ASP A 244 17.31 -7.10 6.64
C ASP A 244 16.00 -7.45 5.91
N VAL A 245 15.44 -8.61 6.22
CA VAL A 245 14.06 -9.00 5.95
C VAL A 245 13.41 -9.29 7.30
N ASP A 246 12.49 -8.43 7.70
CA ASP A 246 11.72 -8.53 8.95
C ASP A 246 10.36 -9.20 8.67
N GLY A 247 9.90 -9.20 7.42
CA GLY A 247 8.71 -9.88 6.95
C GLY A 247 8.12 -9.29 5.69
N PHE A 248 6.95 -9.81 5.34
CA PHE A 248 6.15 -9.34 4.22
C PHE A 248 4.70 -9.12 4.69
N LEU A 249 4.04 -8.09 4.13
CA LEU A 249 2.59 -7.92 4.22
C LEU A 249 2.00 -8.20 2.85
N ALA A 250 0.89 -8.90 2.83
CA ALA A 250 0.19 -9.22 1.60
C ALA A 250 -1.30 -8.83 1.71
N VAL A 251 -1.88 -8.47 0.58
CA VAL A 251 -3.33 -8.36 0.42
C VAL A 251 -3.74 -9.37 -0.62
N THR A 252 -4.67 -10.23 -0.27
CA THR A 252 -5.32 -11.18 -1.18
C THR A 252 -6.76 -10.73 -1.44
N GLU A 253 -7.37 -11.20 -2.50
CA GLU A 253 -8.82 -11.14 -2.75
C GLU A 253 -9.33 -12.56 -2.88
N ASP A 254 -10.43 -12.84 -2.20
CA ASP A 254 -11.16 -14.11 -2.29
C ASP A 254 -12.05 -14.16 -3.52
#